data_48250415006c1068b4cf06fa3c1c9ae9
#
_entry.id   48250415006c1068b4cf06fa3c1c9ae9
#
_cell.length_a   1.000
_cell.length_b   1.000
_cell.length_c   1.000
_cell.angle_alpha   90.00
_cell.angle_beta   90.00
_cell.angle_gamma   90.00
#
_symmetry.space_group_name_H-M   'P 1'
#
loop_
_entity.id
_entity.type
_entity.pdbx_description
1 polymer ?
#
loop_
_entity_poly.entity_id
_entity_poly.type
_entity_poly.pdbx_seq_one_letter_code
_entity_poly.pdbx_strand_id
1 'polypeptide(L)'
;LFSSVRGNIEEERTMRFLQDAAQSVGFETDFSYIDEVEFNAEEGVFKNGLNYEFLFKLIPWENIAIDEPELALLMQGMMENKNTIFLNPAYTILFQSKRFLKLLWDRYPNHPLLLETSYEPLANKKQIKKVAFGREGANSEIFEASMQSLLKTDGVYSNHKPIYQEFYELNSHNGLYYQPNVFFAYESCALGFRKGGLILDNFSKFVSHRLQ
;
A
#
# COMPACT_ATOMS: atom_id res chain seq x y z
N LEU A 1 -11.42 -16.47 5.31
CA LEU A 1 -10.42 -16.23 6.35
C LEU A 1 -9.83 -14.83 6.22
N PHE A 2 -9.73 -14.09 7.33
CA PHE A 2 -9.02 -12.82 7.43
C PHE A 2 -7.68 -13.05 8.15
N SER A 3 -6.61 -12.42 7.67
CA SER A 3 -5.28 -12.68 8.22
C SER A 3 -4.40 -11.42 8.28
N SER A 4 -3.65 -11.29 9.39
CA SER A 4 -2.63 -10.25 9.59
C SER A 4 -1.35 -10.85 10.17
N VAL A 5 -0.30 -10.03 10.24
CA VAL A 5 0.94 -10.38 10.94
C VAL A 5 0.72 -10.24 12.43
N ARG A 6 1.26 -11.20 13.19
CA ARG A 6 1.26 -11.16 14.67
C ARG A 6 2.07 -9.97 15.19
N GLY A 7 1.55 -9.30 16.20
CA GLY A 7 2.22 -8.18 16.87
C GLY A 7 1.97 -6.80 16.23
N ASN A 8 1.27 -6.73 15.10
CA ASN A 8 0.84 -5.46 14.49
C ASN A 8 -0.63 -5.20 14.85
N ILE A 9 -0.86 -4.43 15.92
CA ILE A 9 -2.20 -4.15 16.45
C ILE A 9 -3.06 -3.36 15.45
N GLU A 10 -2.48 -2.46 14.65
CA GLU A 10 -3.22 -1.66 13.67
C GLU A 10 -3.75 -2.54 12.54
N GLU A 11 -2.91 -3.44 12.03
CA GLU A 11 -3.31 -4.40 11.00
C GLU A 11 -4.36 -5.38 11.53
N GLU A 12 -4.17 -5.94 12.72
CA GLU A 12 -5.15 -6.83 13.33
C GLU A 12 -6.50 -6.17 13.48
N ARG A 13 -6.56 -4.95 14.03
CA ARG A 13 -7.82 -4.20 14.18
C ARG A 13 -8.48 -3.91 12.84
N THR A 14 -7.70 -3.58 11.82
CA THR A 14 -8.21 -3.39 10.47
C THR A 14 -8.83 -4.68 9.92
N MET A 15 -8.17 -5.82 10.12
CA MET A 15 -8.70 -7.12 9.68
C MET A 15 -9.96 -7.51 10.45
N ARG A 16 -9.99 -7.29 11.77
CA ARG A 16 -11.19 -7.55 12.59
C ARG A 16 -12.36 -6.69 12.16
N PHE A 17 -12.13 -5.40 11.89
CA PHE A 17 -13.18 -4.51 11.37
C PHE A 17 -13.75 -4.97 10.03
N LEU A 18 -12.89 -5.39 9.11
CA LEU A 18 -13.33 -5.93 7.82
C LEU A 18 -14.02 -7.29 7.96
N GLN A 19 -13.59 -8.11 8.91
CA GLN A 19 -14.25 -9.36 9.27
C GLN A 19 -15.69 -9.09 9.77
N ASP A 20 -15.86 -8.15 10.69
CA ASP A 20 -17.18 -7.76 11.22
C ASP A 20 -18.09 -7.24 10.09
N ALA A 21 -17.53 -6.44 9.16
CA ALA A 21 -18.26 -5.96 7.99
C ALA A 21 -18.72 -7.12 7.08
N ALA A 22 -17.86 -8.11 6.83
CA ALA A 22 -18.22 -9.29 6.04
C ALA A 22 -19.31 -10.13 6.74
N GLN A 23 -19.19 -10.32 8.05
CA GLN A 23 -20.23 -11.02 8.84
C GLN A 23 -21.57 -10.29 8.79
N SER A 24 -21.57 -8.96 8.81
CA SER A 24 -22.78 -8.15 8.77
C SER A 24 -23.61 -8.34 7.49
N VAL A 25 -22.98 -8.81 6.42
CA VAL A 25 -23.63 -9.12 5.13
C VAL A 25 -23.77 -10.62 4.87
N GLY A 26 -23.56 -11.46 5.88
CA GLY A 26 -23.90 -12.87 5.87
C GLY A 26 -22.77 -13.84 5.49
N PHE A 27 -21.50 -13.38 5.42
CA PHE A 27 -20.39 -14.30 5.24
C PHE A 27 -20.02 -15.01 6.55
N GLU A 28 -19.76 -16.31 6.47
CA GLU A 28 -19.09 -17.04 7.53
C GLU A 28 -17.60 -16.71 7.51
N THR A 29 -17.07 -16.22 8.60
CA THR A 29 -15.70 -15.71 8.62
C THR A 29 -14.93 -16.16 9.86
N ASP A 30 -13.62 -16.25 9.73
CA ASP A 30 -12.70 -16.43 10.83
C ASP A 30 -11.48 -15.54 10.67
N PHE A 31 -10.71 -15.35 11.73
CA PHE A 31 -9.45 -14.62 11.74
C PHE A 31 -8.32 -15.52 12.19
N SER A 32 -7.15 -15.41 11.55
CA SER A 32 -5.91 -16.05 11.96
C SER A 32 -4.71 -15.13 11.76
N TYR A 33 -3.68 -15.30 12.56
CA TYR A 33 -2.37 -14.77 12.18
C TYR A 33 -1.78 -15.61 11.06
N ILE A 34 -0.99 -14.98 10.18
CA ILE A 34 -0.49 -15.62 8.97
C ILE A 34 0.41 -16.82 9.27
N ASP A 35 1.11 -16.79 10.41
CA ASP A 35 1.96 -17.87 10.91
C ASP A 35 1.18 -19.09 11.44
N GLU A 36 -0.13 -19.00 11.56
CA GLU A 36 -1.05 -20.08 11.94
C GLU A 36 -1.89 -20.59 10.75
N VAL A 37 -1.71 -20.00 9.57
CA VAL A 37 -2.43 -20.40 8.36
C VAL A 37 -1.65 -21.48 7.64
N GLU A 38 -2.33 -22.56 7.32
CA GLU A 38 -1.77 -23.66 6.55
C GLU A 38 -2.07 -23.46 5.06
N PHE A 39 -1.03 -23.52 4.23
CA PHE A 39 -1.13 -23.34 2.78
C PHE A 39 -0.81 -24.67 2.08
N ASN A 40 -1.69 -25.09 1.20
CA ASN A 40 -1.52 -26.28 0.36
C ASN A 40 -1.82 -25.93 -1.11
N ALA A 41 -0.85 -26.13 -2.00
CA ALA A 41 -0.99 -25.76 -3.42
C ALA A 41 -2.16 -26.48 -4.13
N GLU A 42 -2.49 -27.69 -3.71
CA GLU A 42 -3.53 -28.52 -4.33
C GLU A 42 -4.90 -28.41 -3.65
N GLU A 43 -4.92 -28.03 -2.36
CA GLU A 43 -6.14 -28.09 -1.56
C GLU A 43 -6.61 -26.71 -1.06
N GLY A 44 -5.70 -25.70 -1.05
CA GLY A 44 -6.05 -24.33 -0.65
C GLY A 44 -5.55 -23.91 0.71
N VAL A 45 -6.29 -23.01 1.37
CA VAL A 45 -5.96 -22.43 2.67
C VAL A 45 -6.73 -23.11 3.79
N PHE A 46 -6.02 -23.45 4.87
CA PHE A 46 -6.63 -24.09 6.04
C PHE A 46 -6.28 -23.35 7.33
N LYS A 47 -7.17 -23.46 8.30
CA LYS A 47 -6.94 -23.16 9.71
C LYS A 47 -7.60 -24.23 10.56
N ASN A 48 -6.85 -24.90 11.44
CA ASN A 48 -7.35 -25.95 12.31
C ASN A 48 -8.11 -27.07 11.55
N GLY A 49 -7.64 -27.43 10.35
CA GLY A 49 -8.27 -28.44 9.52
C GLY A 49 -9.54 -27.98 8.76
N LEU A 50 -9.96 -26.73 8.89
CA LEU A 50 -11.03 -26.16 8.11
C LEU A 50 -10.48 -25.46 6.87
N ASN A 51 -11.04 -25.78 5.68
CA ASN A 51 -10.68 -25.16 4.42
C ASN A 51 -11.45 -23.83 4.22
N TYR A 52 -10.75 -22.82 3.66
CA TYR A 52 -11.33 -21.50 3.37
C TYR A 52 -11.22 -21.17 1.88
N GLU A 53 -12.34 -20.90 1.26
CA GLU A 53 -12.43 -20.48 -0.15
C GLU A 53 -11.78 -19.10 -0.38
N PHE A 54 -11.89 -18.20 0.59
CA PHE A 54 -11.38 -16.83 0.49
C PHE A 54 -10.34 -16.57 1.57
N LEU A 55 -9.21 -15.97 1.15
CA LEU A 55 -8.23 -15.40 2.07
C LEU A 55 -8.06 -13.90 1.84
N PHE A 56 -8.42 -13.09 2.84
CA PHE A 56 -8.10 -11.68 2.88
C PHE A 56 -6.85 -11.46 3.73
N LYS A 57 -5.78 -10.95 3.11
CA LYS A 57 -4.51 -10.70 3.79
C LYS A 57 -4.06 -9.26 3.61
N LEU A 58 -3.52 -8.62 4.66
CA LEU A 58 -2.89 -7.30 4.56
C LEU A 58 -1.43 -7.35 4.13
N ILE A 59 -0.76 -8.47 4.27
CA ILE A 59 0.65 -8.61 3.90
C ILE A 59 0.82 -8.24 2.43
N PRO A 60 1.70 -7.28 2.12
CA PRO A 60 1.93 -6.85 0.75
C PRO A 60 2.50 -7.97 -0.11
N TRP A 61 2.07 -8.04 -1.37
CA TRP A 61 2.57 -9.06 -2.29
C TRP A 61 4.07 -8.93 -2.57
N GLU A 62 4.61 -7.71 -2.59
CA GLU A 62 6.05 -7.51 -2.77
C GLU A 62 6.87 -8.08 -1.61
N ASN A 63 6.37 -8.02 -0.37
CA ASN A 63 7.05 -8.62 0.77
C ASN A 63 7.05 -10.15 0.65
N ILE A 64 5.92 -10.75 0.30
CA ILE A 64 5.84 -12.19 0.08
C ILE A 64 6.79 -12.62 -1.04
N ALA A 65 6.79 -11.91 -2.17
CA ALA A 65 7.63 -12.26 -3.32
C ALA A 65 9.13 -12.09 -3.05
N ILE A 66 9.54 -11.16 -2.20
CA ILE A 66 10.95 -10.83 -1.92
C ILE A 66 11.45 -11.62 -0.71
N ASP A 67 10.69 -11.62 0.38
CA ASP A 67 11.13 -12.13 1.68
C ASP A 67 10.77 -13.61 1.85
N GLU A 68 9.69 -14.09 1.20
CA GLU A 68 9.13 -15.43 1.33
C GLU A 68 8.86 -16.09 -0.04
N PRO A 69 9.89 -16.29 -0.89
CA PRO A 69 9.69 -16.75 -2.27
C PRO A 69 9.05 -18.14 -2.36
N GLU A 70 9.28 -19.02 -1.40
CA GLU A 70 8.64 -20.34 -1.34
C GLU A 70 7.13 -20.21 -1.11
N LEU A 71 6.71 -19.34 -0.22
CA LEU A 71 5.29 -19.03 0.01
C LEU A 71 4.67 -18.38 -1.24
N ALA A 72 5.40 -17.52 -1.94
CA ALA A 72 4.93 -16.91 -3.19
C ALA A 72 4.62 -17.98 -4.26
N LEU A 73 5.51 -18.98 -4.44
CA LEU A 73 5.30 -20.08 -5.38
C LEU A 73 4.12 -20.96 -4.96
N LEU A 74 3.98 -21.25 -3.67
CA LEU A 74 2.87 -22.01 -3.12
C LEU A 74 1.53 -21.30 -3.38
N MET A 75 1.45 -19.99 -3.09
CA MET A 75 0.28 -19.19 -3.38
C MET A 75 -0.03 -19.09 -4.89
N GLN A 76 1.00 -19.04 -5.73
CA GLN A 76 0.82 -19.09 -7.19
C GLN A 76 0.14 -20.41 -7.60
N GLY A 77 0.63 -21.56 -7.12
CA GLY A 77 -0.01 -22.86 -7.39
C GLY A 77 -1.47 -22.89 -6.97
N MET A 78 -1.80 -22.36 -5.80
CA MET A 78 -3.19 -22.26 -5.33
C MET A 78 -4.07 -21.40 -6.24
N MET A 79 -3.55 -20.28 -6.75
CA MET A 79 -4.27 -19.41 -7.71
C MET A 79 -4.48 -20.11 -9.06
N GLU A 80 -3.49 -20.82 -9.56
CA GLU A 80 -3.56 -21.60 -10.81
C GLU A 80 -4.60 -22.73 -10.70
N ASN A 81 -4.63 -23.43 -9.57
CA ASN A 81 -5.58 -24.49 -9.26
C ASN A 81 -6.97 -23.98 -8.83
N LYS A 82 -7.11 -22.67 -8.59
CA LYS A 82 -8.37 -22.01 -8.17
C LYS A 82 -8.94 -22.56 -6.86
N ASN A 83 -8.08 -22.99 -5.94
CA ASN A 83 -8.48 -23.58 -4.68
C ASN A 83 -8.76 -22.53 -3.60
N THR A 84 -8.21 -21.33 -3.76
CA THR A 84 -8.43 -20.20 -2.86
C THR A 84 -8.45 -18.91 -3.64
N ILE A 85 -9.40 -18.05 -3.34
CA ILE A 85 -9.50 -16.69 -3.89
C ILE A 85 -8.80 -15.74 -2.91
N PHE A 86 -7.69 -15.17 -3.36
CA PHE A 86 -6.99 -14.14 -2.59
C PHE A 86 -7.66 -12.79 -2.79
N LEU A 87 -8.22 -12.24 -1.72
CA LEU A 87 -8.66 -10.85 -1.67
C LEU A 87 -7.44 -9.97 -1.43
N ASN A 88 -7.32 -8.88 -2.17
CA ASN A 88 -6.10 -8.22 -2.62
C ASN A 88 -5.32 -9.15 -3.57
N PRO A 89 -5.81 -9.32 -4.80
CA PRO A 89 -5.21 -10.26 -5.77
C PRO A 89 -3.78 -9.84 -6.15
N ALA A 90 -2.96 -10.79 -6.60
CA ALA A 90 -1.53 -10.59 -6.84
C ALA A 90 -1.21 -9.46 -7.84
N TYR A 91 -2.07 -9.19 -8.83
CA TYR A 91 -1.87 -8.10 -9.78
C TYR A 91 -1.86 -6.70 -9.12
N THR A 92 -2.35 -6.56 -7.89
CA THR A 92 -2.30 -5.29 -7.14
C THR A 92 -0.87 -4.83 -6.86
N ILE A 93 0.14 -5.71 -6.94
CA ILE A 93 1.56 -5.36 -6.88
C ILE A 93 1.94 -4.29 -7.92
N LEU A 94 1.28 -4.28 -9.08
CA LEU A 94 1.49 -3.27 -10.12
C LEU A 94 1.11 -1.88 -9.64
N PHE A 95 0.01 -1.76 -8.89
CA PHE A 95 -0.49 -0.49 -8.34
C PHE A 95 0.25 -0.04 -7.08
N GLN A 96 0.89 -0.97 -6.38
CA GLN A 96 1.74 -0.67 -5.21
C GLN A 96 3.08 -0.06 -5.63
N SER A 97 3.57 -0.39 -6.81
CA SER A 97 4.81 0.18 -7.34
C SER A 97 4.62 1.64 -7.77
N LYS A 98 5.41 2.55 -7.19
CA LYS A 98 5.42 3.97 -7.62
C LYS A 98 5.86 4.17 -9.07
N ARG A 99 6.47 3.16 -9.69
CA ARG A 99 6.77 3.16 -11.13
C ARG A 99 5.50 3.20 -11.99
N PHE A 100 4.36 2.77 -11.43
CA PHE A 100 3.06 2.90 -12.06
C PHE A 100 2.68 4.37 -12.31
N LEU A 101 3.12 5.31 -11.45
CA LEU A 101 2.91 6.74 -11.65
C LEU A 101 3.62 7.25 -12.92
N LYS A 102 4.82 6.73 -13.20
CA LYS A 102 5.54 7.04 -14.45
C LYS A 102 4.80 6.50 -15.68
N LEU A 103 4.28 5.29 -15.60
CA LEU A 103 3.46 4.72 -16.68
C LEU A 103 2.20 5.54 -16.95
N LEU A 104 1.52 5.99 -15.88
CA LEU A 104 0.35 6.85 -16.00
C LEU A 104 0.70 8.20 -16.64
N TRP A 105 1.82 8.83 -16.20
CA TRP A 105 2.29 10.08 -16.80
C TRP A 105 2.59 9.95 -18.29
N ASP A 106 3.26 8.87 -18.71
CA ASP A 106 3.56 8.63 -20.11
C ASP A 106 2.29 8.40 -20.95
N ARG A 107 1.31 7.74 -20.37
CA ARG A 107 0.04 7.46 -21.06
C ARG A 107 -0.87 8.68 -21.12
N TYR A 108 -0.82 9.54 -20.10
CA TYR A 108 -1.69 10.70 -19.96
C TYR A 108 -0.86 11.95 -19.56
N PRO A 109 0.02 12.43 -20.45
CA PRO A 109 0.88 13.56 -20.12
C PRO A 109 0.03 14.82 -19.90
N ASN A 110 0.44 15.63 -18.93
CA ASN A 110 -0.26 16.87 -18.53
C ASN A 110 -1.70 16.67 -18.05
N HIS A 111 -2.07 15.46 -17.64
CA HIS A 111 -3.37 15.24 -17.01
C HIS A 111 -3.45 16.01 -15.67
N PRO A 112 -4.52 16.79 -15.40
CA PRO A 112 -4.58 17.71 -14.25
C PRO A 112 -4.52 17.02 -12.87
N LEU A 113 -4.77 15.71 -12.81
CA LEU A 113 -4.69 14.92 -11.58
C LEU A 113 -3.40 14.09 -11.48
N LEU A 114 -2.46 14.25 -12.41
CA LEU A 114 -1.18 13.55 -12.39
C LEU A 114 -0.05 14.57 -12.25
N LEU A 115 0.94 14.21 -11.45
CA LEU A 115 2.20 14.94 -11.34
C LEU A 115 3.21 14.38 -12.32
N GLU A 116 4.02 15.24 -12.92
CA GLU A 116 5.12 14.78 -13.79
C GLU A 116 6.00 13.79 -13.05
N THR A 117 6.23 12.65 -13.68
CA THR A 117 6.99 11.55 -13.09
C THR A 117 7.99 11.01 -14.10
N SER A 118 9.25 10.80 -13.67
CA SER A 118 10.35 10.33 -14.50
C SER A 118 11.20 9.30 -13.75
N TYR A 119 11.99 8.51 -14.48
CA TYR A 119 13.06 7.70 -13.91
C TYR A 119 14.35 8.50 -13.68
N GLU A 120 14.47 9.67 -14.32
CA GLU A 120 15.58 10.60 -14.16
C GLU A 120 15.10 11.87 -13.46
N PRO A 121 16.02 12.64 -12.84
CA PRO A 121 15.66 13.92 -12.24
C PRO A 121 14.97 14.87 -13.22
N LEU A 122 13.92 15.55 -12.76
CA LEU A 122 13.20 16.55 -13.55
C LEU A 122 14.02 17.84 -13.66
N ALA A 123 14.12 18.39 -14.87
CA ALA A 123 14.85 19.62 -15.10
C ALA A 123 14.11 20.84 -14.54
N ASN A 124 14.79 21.67 -13.76
CA ASN A 124 14.30 22.96 -13.25
C ASN A 124 12.98 22.88 -12.46
N LYS A 125 12.73 21.76 -11.78
CA LYS A 125 11.54 21.56 -10.94
C LYS A 125 11.89 21.13 -9.54
N LYS A 126 11.17 21.66 -8.54
CA LYS A 126 11.13 21.07 -7.21
C LYS A 126 10.51 19.68 -7.32
N GLN A 127 11.17 18.68 -6.76
CA GLN A 127 10.81 17.30 -6.98
C GLN A 127 11.06 16.43 -5.76
N ILE A 128 10.41 15.28 -5.73
CA ILE A 128 10.63 14.26 -4.73
C ILE A 128 11.09 12.97 -5.40
N LYS A 129 12.22 12.45 -4.95
CA LYS A 129 12.70 11.11 -5.26
C LYS A 129 12.02 10.12 -4.32
N LYS A 130 11.48 9.03 -4.87
CA LYS A 130 10.83 7.95 -4.11
C LYS A 130 11.29 6.61 -4.67
N VAL A 131 11.44 5.61 -3.82
CA VAL A 131 11.74 4.25 -4.27
C VAL A 131 10.46 3.52 -4.72
N ALA A 132 10.60 2.55 -5.62
CA ALA A 132 9.47 1.87 -6.26
C ALA A 132 8.47 1.27 -5.24
N PHE A 133 8.94 0.53 -4.25
CA PHE A 133 8.13 -0.13 -3.23
C PHE A 133 8.41 0.43 -1.83
N GLY A 134 8.61 1.74 -1.71
CA GLY A 134 8.75 2.40 -0.41
C GLY A 134 7.40 2.65 0.25
N ARG A 135 7.36 2.64 1.57
CA ARG A 135 6.18 2.89 2.39
C ARG A 135 6.47 3.99 3.41
N GLU A 136 5.44 4.62 3.94
CA GLU A 136 5.53 5.52 5.11
C GLU A 136 6.60 6.62 4.96
N GLY A 137 6.76 7.13 3.75
CA GLY A 137 7.76 8.16 3.46
C GLY A 137 9.22 7.69 3.48
N ALA A 138 9.50 6.40 3.74
CA ALA A 138 10.85 5.87 3.79
C ALA A 138 11.57 5.99 2.43
N ASN A 139 12.90 6.20 2.50
CA ASN A 139 13.79 6.38 1.34
C ASN A 139 13.29 7.44 0.35
N SER A 140 12.73 8.53 0.87
CA SER A 140 12.26 9.67 0.07
C SER A 140 13.21 10.86 0.25
N GLU A 141 13.37 11.67 -0.79
CA GLU A 141 14.22 12.86 -0.76
C GLU A 141 13.61 13.98 -1.61
N ILE A 142 13.43 15.14 -0.99
CA ILE A 142 12.91 16.34 -1.66
C ILE A 142 14.09 17.19 -2.12
N PHE A 143 14.03 17.63 -3.37
CA PHE A 143 15.02 18.51 -3.98
C PHE A 143 14.39 19.81 -4.46
N GLU A 144 15.11 20.91 -4.29
CA GLU A 144 14.83 22.15 -5.01
C GLU A 144 15.08 22.00 -6.51
N ALA A 145 14.60 22.96 -7.30
CA ALA A 145 14.86 23.01 -8.73
C ALA A 145 16.36 23.04 -9.09
N SER A 146 17.21 23.51 -8.19
CA SER A 146 18.68 23.51 -8.28
C SER A 146 19.31 22.15 -7.97
N MET A 147 18.52 21.13 -7.64
CA MET A 147 18.96 19.82 -7.15
C MET A 147 19.61 19.85 -5.76
N GLN A 148 19.45 20.94 -5.00
CA GLN A 148 19.81 20.99 -3.59
C GLN A 148 18.80 20.13 -2.80
N SER A 149 19.32 19.18 -2.00
CA SER A 149 18.49 18.36 -1.10
C SER A 149 17.95 19.22 0.04
N LEU A 150 16.63 19.20 0.23
CA LEU A 150 15.93 19.90 1.30
C LEU A 150 15.63 19.02 2.50
N LEU A 151 15.18 17.82 2.23
CA LEU A 151 14.76 16.85 3.24
C LEU A 151 14.96 15.45 2.70
N LYS A 152 15.54 14.59 3.51
CA LYS A 152 15.75 13.18 3.19
C LYS A 152 15.29 12.30 4.34
N THR A 153 14.70 11.18 4.02
CA THR A 153 14.33 10.14 4.97
C THR A 153 15.11 8.87 4.68
N ASP A 154 15.51 8.19 5.73
CA ASP A 154 16.11 6.86 5.63
C ASP A 154 15.04 5.76 5.60
N GLY A 155 15.47 4.53 5.31
CA GLY A 155 14.57 3.37 5.31
C GLY A 155 15.24 2.12 4.75
N VAL A 156 14.50 1.02 4.78
CA VAL A 156 14.98 -0.32 4.40
C VAL A 156 14.86 -0.63 2.90
N TYR A 157 14.29 0.28 2.11
CA TYR A 157 13.95 0.05 0.70
C TYR A 157 15.00 0.58 -0.28
N SER A 158 16.24 0.83 0.15
CA SER A 158 17.29 1.48 -0.65
C SER A 158 17.65 0.74 -1.94
N ASN A 159 17.43 -0.58 -2.00
CA ASN A 159 17.74 -1.43 -3.15
C ASN A 159 16.74 -1.27 -4.31
N HIS A 160 15.61 -0.63 -4.07
CA HIS A 160 14.60 -0.42 -5.12
C HIS A 160 14.95 0.80 -5.99
N LYS A 161 14.81 0.63 -7.32
CA LYS A 161 15.04 1.73 -8.26
C LYS A 161 14.09 2.89 -7.96
N PRO A 162 14.58 4.14 -7.93
CA PRO A 162 13.76 5.30 -7.65
C PRO A 162 12.94 5.75 -8.86
N ILE A 163 11.98 6.62 -8.56
CA ILE A 163 11.36 7.56 -9.49
C ILE A 163 11.56 8.98 -8.94
N TYR A 164 11.47 9.96 -9.84
CA TYR A 164 11.42 11.39 -9.53
C TYR A 164 10.05 11.90 -9.94
N GLN A 165 9.40 12.61 -9.03
CA GLN A 165 8.07 13.15 -9.24
C GLN A 165 8.06 14.62 -8.90
N GLU A 166 7.38 15.45 -9.69
CA GLU A 166 7.16 16.85 -9.35
C GLU A 166 6.60 16.95 -7.93
N PHE A 167 7.17 17.87 -7.14
CA PHE A 167 6.75 18.02 -5.77
C PHE A 167 5.51 18.90 -5.68
N TYR A 168 4.44 18.32 -5.14
CA TYR A 168 3.23 19.05 -4.81
C TYR A 168 3.20 19.30 -3.30
N GLU A 169 3.15 20.58 -2.92
CA GLU A 169 3.09 20.96 -1.52
C GLU A 169 1.67 20.81 -0.99
N LEU A 170 1.54 20.01 0.06
CA LEU A 170 0.27 19.80 0.73
C LEU A 170 -0.12 21.05 1.52
N ASN A 171 -1.42 21.27 1.72
CA ASN A 171 -1.91 22.31 2.59
C ASN A 171 -1.37 22.11 4.01
N SER A 172 -0.92 23.20 4.63
CA SER A 172 -0.36 23.17 5.97
C SER A 172 -1.08 24.11 6.93
N HIS A 173 -1.11 23.74 8.20
CA HIS A 173 -1.59 24.58 9.30
C HIS A 173 -0.77 24.30 10.56
N ASN A 174 -0.29 25.35 11.22
CA ASN A 174 0.54 25.25 12.42
C ASN A 174 1.77 24.34 12.26
N GLY A 175 2.43 24.37 11.10
CA GLY A 175 3.62 23.57 10.80
C GLY A 175 3.36 22.08 10.52
N LEU A 176 2.12 21.67 10.42
CA LEU A 176 1.71 20.33 10.03
C LEU A 176 1.06 20.33 8.65
N TYR A 177 1.36 19.32 7.84
CA TYR A 177 0.82 19.11 6.51
C TYR A 177 -0.33 18.11 6.54
N TYR A 178 -1.34 18.34 5.70
CA TYR A 178 -2.55 17.53 5.64
C TYR A 178 -2.70 16.88 4.29
N GLN A 179 -2.76 15.55 4.27
CA GLN A 179 -2.98 14.75 3.08
C GLN A 179 -4.41 14.21 3.07
N PRO A 180 -5.26 14.62 2.09
CA PRO A 180 -6.55 13.99 1.88
C PRO A 180 -6.35 12.60 1.24
N ASN A 181 -7.18 11.65 1.64
CA ASN A 181 -7.23 10.30 1.09
C ASN A 181 -8.70 9.95 0.79
N VAL A 182 -8.96 9.50 -0.42
CA VAL A 182 -10.28 9.01 -0.81
C VAL A 182 -10.26 7.50 -0.85
N PHE A 183 -11.23 6.89 -0.18
CA PHE A 183 -11.48 5.47 -0.26
C PHE A 183 -12.44 5.21 -1.42
N PHE A 184 -12.09 4.25 -2.25
CA PHE A 184 -12.82 3.92 -3.46
C PHE A 184 -13.17 2.43 -3.48
N ALA A 185 -14.46 2.14 -3.65
CA ALA A 185 -14.98 0.81 -3.91
C ALA A 185 -16.14 0.94 -4.90
N TYR A 186 -15.87 0.75 -6.19
CA TYR A 186 -16.72 1.09 -7.34
C TYR A 186 -17.02 2.58 -7.49
N GLU A 187 -17.16 3.29 -6.39
CA GLU A 187 -17.35 4.75 -6.30
C GLU A 187 -16.56 5.30 -5.10
N SER A 188 -16.48 6.62 -4.99
CA SER A 188 -15.86 7.27 -3.82
C SER A 188 -16.76 7.10 -2.60
N CYS A 189 -16.32 6.29 -1.63
CA CYS A 189 -17.15 5.91 -0.48
C CYS A 189 -16.76 6.56 0.84
N ALA A 190 -15.53 7.05 0.96
CA ALA A 190 -15.09 7.74 2.18
C ALA A 190 -13.94 8.71 1.91
N LEU A 191 -13.82 9.73 2.78
CA LEU A 191 -12.73 10.69 2.80
C LEU A 191 -12.03 10.61 4.15
N GLY A 192 -10.70 10.56 4.14
CA GLY A 192 -9.87 10.62 5.33
C GLY A 192 -8.79 11.67 5.19
N PHE A 193 -8.25 12.14 6.31
CA PHE A 193 -7.09 13.03 6.34
C PHE A 193 -6.01 12.44 7.23
N ARG A 194 -4.77 12.48 6.76
CA ARG A 194 -3.58 12.28 7.58
C ARG A 194 -2.86 13.60 7.77
N LYS A 195 -2.28 13.80 8.96
CA LYS A 195 -1.42 14.95 9.25
C LYS A 195 -0.05 14.50 9.72
N GLY A 196 0.98 15.24 9.33
CA GLY A 196 2.36 14.94 9.71
C GLY A 196 3.34 16.01 9.26
N GLY A 197 4.59 15.61 9.10
CA GLY A 197 5.65 16.46 8.53
C GLY A 197 5.49 16.67 7.02
N LEU A 198 6.44 17.35 6.39
CA LEU A 198 6.48 17.59 4.95
C LEU A 198 6.52 16.29 4.13
N ILE A 199 7.20 15.27 4.64
CA ILE A 199 7.06 13.87 4.21
C ILE A 199 6.25 13.17 5.29
N LEU A 200 5.09 12.64 4.94
CA LEU A 200 4.28 11.86 5.86
C LEU A 200 4.93 10.48 6.08
N ASP A 201 5.05 10.11 7.32
CA ASP A 201 5.66 8.87 7.80
C ASP A 201 4.66 8.00 8.59
N ASN A 202 5.12 6.93 9.25
CA ASN A 202 4.27 6.07 10.06
C ASN A 202 3.84 6.72 11.40
N PHE A 203 4.44 7.83 11.81
CA PHE A 203 3.99 8.64 12.95
C PHE A 203 2.89 9.64 12.56
N SER A 204 2.65 9.83 11.27
CA SER A 204 1.58 10.68 10.74
C SER A 204 0.22 10.08 11.08
N LYS A 205 -0.66 10.91 11.68
CA LYS A 205 -1.90 10.43 12.30
C LYS A 205 -3.12 10.76 11.45
N PHE A 206 -4.08 9.86 11.43
CA PHE A 206 -5.42 10.19 10.95
C PHE A 206 -6.05 11.23 11.87
N VAL A 207 -6.80 12.15 11.28
CA VAL A 207 -7.50 13.20 12.00
C VAL A 207 -8.97 13.21 11.63
N SER A 208 -9.81 13.43 12.64
CA SER A 208 -11.23 13.64 12.41
C SER A 208 -11.47 14.92 11.64
N HIS A 209 -12.50 14.93 10.83
CA HIS A 209 -12.94 16.10 10.05
C HIS A 209 -14.47 16.12 9.98
N ARG A 210 -15.01 17.25 9.62
CA ARG A 210 -16.43 17.41 9.28
C ARG A 210 -16.55 18.23 8.00
N LEU A 211 -17.55 17.92 7.21
CA LEU A 211 -17.99 18.76 6.12
C LEU A 211 -18.81 19.92 6.68
N GLN A 212 -18.59 21.10 6.14
CA GLN A 212 -19.38 22.31 6.47
C GLN A 212 -20.45 22.53 5.42
#